data_d2c800f167e3ad5aef95d354416afb5c
#
_entry.id   d2c800f167e3ad5aef95d354416afb5c
#
_cell.length_a   1.000
_cell.length_b   1.000
_cell.length_c   1.000
_cell.angle_alpha   90.00
_cell.angle_beta   90.00
_cell.angle_gamma   90.00
#
_symmetry.space_group_name_H-M   'P 1'
#
loop_
_entity.id
_entity.type
_entity.pdbx_description
1 polymer ?
#
loop_
_entity_poly.entity_id
_entity_poly.type
_entity_poly.pdbx_seq_one_letter_code
_entity_poly.pdbx_strand_id
1 'polypeptide(L)'
;MSVNNNQPSLPQSKKLVLGLFGFGVVGKGLYDVLHTTPALNASIKKICIKNADKKRAIPQEHFTTHAEELLNDDSINVIVELIDDAEAAYEIVKAALKKGKAVVSANKK
;
A
#
# COMPACT_ATOMS: atom_id res chain seq x y z
N MET A 1 11.30 -26.53 18.24
CA MET A 1 11.39 -26.05 17.94
C MET A 1 11.55 -25.67 17.84
N SER A 2 11.64 -25.53 17.80
CA SER A 2 11.75 -24.88 17.49
C SER A 2 12.11 -24.33 17.37
N VAL A 3 12.16 -24.24 17.20
CA VAL A 3 12.47 -23.58 16.87
C VAL A 3 12.82 -22.89 16.97
N ASN A 4 12.74 -22.75 17.00
CA ASN A 4 12.95 -21.99 16.96
C ASN A 4 13.19 -21.22 16.91
N ASN A 5 13.08 -21.02 16.98
CA ASN A 5 13.30 -20.33 16.93
C ASN A 5 13.88 -19.51 17.00
N ASN A 6 14.03 -19.20 16.69
CA ASN A 6 14.91 -18.46 16.57
C ASN A 6 15.17 -17.75 15.51
N GLN A 7 14.46 -17.65 14.83
CA GLN A 7 14.40 -16.97 13.86
C GLN A 7 14.23 -15.69 14.10
N PRO A 8 14.90 -14.85 13.69
CA PRO A 8 14.72 -13.45 13.83
C PRO A 8 13.61 -13.18 13.09
N SER A 9 12.82 -13.35 13.42
CA SER A 9 11.86 -13.20 12.81
C SER A 9 11.29 -12.06 12.66
N LEU A 10 10.69 -11.88 11.75
CA LEU A 10 9.74 -10.98 11.60
C LEU A 10 8.80 -11.17 12.61
N PRO A 11 8.43 -10.19 13.32
CA PRO A 11 7.44 -10.27 14.35
C PRO A 11 6.18 -10.76 13.73
N GLN A 12 5.74 -11.86 14.13
CA GLN A 12 4.52 -12.43 13.65
C GLN A 12 3.34 -11.53 13.87
N SER A 13 3.43 -10.72 14.88
CA SER A 13 2.32 -9.83 15.20
C SER A 13 2.31 -8.57 14.37
N LYS A 14 3.37 -8.31 13.61
CA LYS A 14 3.40 -7.07 12.88
C LYS A 14 2.55 -7.17 11.64
N LYS A 15 1.61 -6.27 11.52
CA LYS A 15 0.73 -6.23 10.38
C LYS A 15 1.25 -5.23 9.37
N LEU A 16 1.17 -5.58 8.11
CA LEU A 16 1.51 -4.65 7.04
C LEU A 16 0.27 -3.87 6.68
N VAL A 17 0.35 -2.56 6.84
CA VAL A 17 -0.76 -1.68 6.51
C VAL A 17 -0.35 -0.87 5.30
N LEU A 18 -1.04 -1.08 4.20
CA LEU A 18 -0.65 -0.53 2.92
C LEU A 18 -1.44 0.70 2.54
N GLY A 19 -0.74 1.64 1.93
CA GLY A 19 -1.37 2.74 1.24
C GLY A 19 -1.03 2.60 -0.23
N LEU A 20 -2.02 2.60 -1.10
CA LEU A 20 -1.80 2.45 -2.52
C LEU A 20 -1.91 3.78 -3.24
N PHE A 21 -1.02 4.01 -4.19
CA PHE A 21 -1.15 5.15 -5.08
C PHE A 21 -1.47 4.59 -6.45
N GLY A 22 -2.70 4.76 -6.88
CA GLY A 22 -3.22 4.20 -8.11
C GLY A 22 -4.03 2.93 -7.83
N PHE A 23 -5.00 2.66 -8.70
CA PHE A 23 -5.83 1.48 -8.49
C PHE A 23 -6.32 0.93 -9.82
N GLY A 24 -5.48 0.57 -10.70
CA GLY A 24 -5.88 -0.07 -11.94
C GLY A 24 -5.98 -1.56 -11.75
N VAL A 25 -5.68 -2.30 -12.80
CA VAL A 25 -5.77 -3.76 -12.77
C VAL A 25 -4.89 -4.36 -11.69
N VAL A 26 -3.67 -3.86 -11.56
CA VAL A 26 -2.73 -4.39 -10.56
C VAL A 26 -3.23 -4.10 -9.15
N GLY A 27 -3.73 -2.89 -8.92
CA GLY A 27 -4.24 -2.52 -7.60
C GLY A 27 -5.44 -3.36 -7.20
N LYS A 28 -6.35 -3.59 -8.14
CA LYS A 28 -7.51 -4.42 -7.86
C LYS A 28 -7.09 -5.86 -7.56
N GLY A 29 -6.12 -6.37 -8.32
CA GLY A 29 -5.62 -7.71 -8.07
C GLY A 29 -5.01 -7.85 -6.69
N LEU A 30 -4.23 -6.86 -6.27
CA LEU A 30 -3.64 -6.86 -4.95
C LEU A 30 -4.72 -6.82 -3.87
N TYR A 31 -5.71 -5.97 -4.05
CA TYR A 31 -6.81 -5.88 -3.11
C TYR A 31 -7.50 -7.23 -2.94
N ASP A 32 -7.78 -7.90 -4.06
CA ASP A 32 -8.46 -9.19 -4.03
C ASP A 32 -7.60 -10.25 -3.34
N VAL A 33 -6.31 -10.28 -3.62
CA VAL A 33 -5.41 -11.26 -3.01
C VAL A 33 -5.37 -11.07 -1.50
N LEU A 34 -5.26 -9.83 -1.04
CA LEU A 34 -5.17 -9.58 0.39
C LEU A 34 -6.48 -9.92 1.11
N HIS A 35 -7.61 -9.75 0.44
CA HIS A 35 -8.88 -10.08 1.04
C HIS A 35 -9.14 -11.58 1.11
N THR A 36 -8.52 -12.35 0.22
CA THR A 36 -8.75 -13.79 0.18
C THR A 36 -7.61 -14.59 0.80
N THR A 37 -6.59 -13.92 1.32
CA THR A 37 -5.44 -14.60 1.91
C THR A 37 -5.10 -13.98 3.26
N PRO A 38 -5.93 -14.20 4.27
CA PRO A 38 -5.70 -13.56 5.58
C PRO A 38 -4.36 -13.91 6.20
N ALA A 39 -3.78 -15.03 5.83
CA ALA A 39 -2.49 -15.45 6.39
C ALA A 39 -1.37 -14.47 6.07
N LEU A 40 -1.54 -13.61 5.06
CA LEU A 40 -0.52 -12.64 4.72
C LEU A 40 -0.38 -11.53 5.75
N ASN A 41 -1.38 -11.38 6.61
CA ASN A 41 -1.36 -10.37 7.66
C ASN A 41 -1.08 -8.98 7.10
N ALA A 42 -1.73 -8.64 6.01
CA ALA A 42 -1.57 -7.35 5.36
C ALA A 42 -2.94 -6.83 4.94
N SER A 43 -3.11 -5.54 5.00
CA SER A 43 -4.38 -4.93 4.57
C SER A 43 -4.12 -3.59 3.91
N ILE A 44 -5.03 -3.18 3.05
CA ILE A 44 -4.97 -1.89 2.40
C ILE A 44 -5.84 -0.94 3.19
N LYS A 45 -5.24 0.10 3.73
CA LYS A 45 -5.99 1.06 4.53
C LYS A 45 -6.60 2.16 3.68
N LYS A 46 -5.86 2.66 2.71
CA LYS A 46 -6.32 3.77 1.90
C LYS A 46 -5.71 3.71 0.52
N ILE A 47 -6.44 4.19 -0.46
CA ILE A 47 -5.99 4.19 -1.85
C ILE A 47 -6.11 5.61 -2.38
N CYS A 48 -5.01 6.16 -2.87
CA CYS A 48 -5.02 7.50 -3.43
C CYS A 48 -5.18 7.41 -4.93
N ILE A 49 -6.17 8.11 -5.47
CA ILE A 49 -6.50 8.08 -6.89
C ILE A 49 -6.68 9.51 -7.39
N LYS A 50 -6.63 9.69 -8.69
CA LYS A 50 -6.82 11.02 -9.26
C LYS A 50 -8.28 11.40 -9.38
N ASN A 51 -9.12 10.45 -9.67
CA ASN A 51 -10.51 10.75 -9.94
C ASN A 51 -11.42 9.96 -9.02
N ALA A 52 -11.93 10.64 -8.01
CA ALA A 52 -12.78 9.99 -7.02
C ALA A 52 -14.21 9.76 -7.51
N ASP A 53 -14.57 10.34 -8.66
CA ASP A 53 -15.94 10.19 -9.16
C ASP A 53 -16.21 8.85 -9.81
N LYS A 54 -15.17 8.11 -10.12
CA LYS A 54 -15.38 6.83 -10.75
C LYS A 54 -15.98 5.85 -9.78
N LYS A 55 -16.97 5.12 -10.22
CA LYS A 55 -17.53 4.07 -9.39
C LYS A 55 -16.62 2.88 -9.36
N ARG A 56 -16.46 2.32 -8.22
CA ARG A 56 -15.59 1.14 -8.04
C ARG A 56 -16.29 0.13 -7.15
N ALA A 57 -15.84 -1.10 -7.24
CA ALA A 57 -16.44 -2.18 -6.47
C ALA A 57 -16.10 -2.09 -4.98
N ILE A 58 -15.08 -1.31 -4.63
CA ILE A 58 -14.66 -1.16 -3.24
C ILE A 58 -15.35 0.05 -2.64
N PRO A 59 -15.68 0.02 -1.35
CA PRO A 59 -16.33 1.18 -0.72
C PRO A 59 -15.55 2.47 -0.91
N GLN A 60 -16.27 3.55 -1.18
CA GLN A 60 -15.66 4.85 -1.44
C GLN A 60 -14.81 5.34 -0.29
N GLU A 61 -15.10 4.95 0.91
CA GLU A 61 -14.34 5.42 2.07
C GLU A 61 -12.87 5.00 2.03
N HIS A 62 -12.53 4.01 1.23
CA HIS A 62 -11.14 3.59 1.10
C HIS A 62 -10.36 4.45 0.12
N PHE A 63 -11.03 5.32 -0.63
CA PHE A 63 -10.37 6.13 -1.65
C PHE A 63 -10.21 7.57 -1.22
N THR A 64 -9.12 8.20 -1.65
CA THR A 64 -8.90 9.61 -1.41
C THR A 64 -8.16 10.18 -2.61
N THR A 65 -8.22 11.50 -2.79
CA THR A 65 -7.44 12.17 -3.82
C THR A 65 -6.28 12.94 -3.19
N HIS A 66 -6.08 12.82 -1.88
CA HIS A 66 -5.05 13.57 -1.16
C HIS A 66 -3.90 12.66 -0.74
N ALA A 67 -2.76 12.81 -1.40
CA ALA A 67 -1.60 11.97 -1.15
C ALA A 67 -1.14 12.03 0.30
N GLU A 68 -1.27 13.18 0.93
CA GLU A 68 -0.79 13.35 2.30
C GLU A 68 -1.57 12.50 3.31
N GLU A 69 -2.77 12.08 2.96
CA GLU A 69 -3.51 11.19 3.85
C GLU A 69 -2.83 9.85 4.01
N LEU A 70 -2.08 9.43 3.00
CA LEU A 70 -1.33 8.19 3.08
C LEU A 70 0.07 8.43 3.62
N LEU A 71 0.72 9.48 3.15
CA LEU A 71 2.12 9.72 3.51
C LEU A 71 2.28 10.14 4.95
N ASN A 72 1.30 10.83 5.50
CA ASN A 72 1.38 11.29 6.88
C ASN A 72 0.70 10.37 7.90
N ASP A 73 0.14 9.26 7.44
CA ASP A 73 -0.54 8.33 8.34
C ASP A 73 0.49 7.36 8.91
N ASP A 74 0.80 7.49 10.19
CA ASP A 74 1.81 6.66 10.82
C ASP A 74 1.42 5.20 10.89
N SER A 75 0.15 4.87 10.75
CA SER A 75 -0.26 3.48 10.78
C SER A 75 -0.01 2.79 9.43
N ILE A 76 0.20 3.55 8.36
CA ILE A 76 0.53 2.98 7.06
C ILE A 76 2.03 2.81 7.01
N ASN A 77 2.50 1.57 6.95
CA ASN A 77 3.93 1.31 6.98
C ASN A 77 4.50 0.88 5.62
N VAL A 78 3.65 0.65 4.65
CA VAL A 78 4.09 0.28 3.30
C VAL A 78 3.34 1.12 2.27
N ILE A 79 4.06 1.74 1.36
CA ILE A 79 3.46 2.47 0.26
C ILE A 79 3.66 1.64 -1.01
N VAL A 80 2.59 1.39 -1.73
CA VAL A 80 2.65 0.65 -2.99
C VAL A 80 2.33 1.63 -4.11
N GLU A 81 3.30 1.88 -4.97
CA GLU A 81 3.15 2.88 -6.01
C GLU A 81 2.85 2.20 -7.33
N LEU A 82 1.70 2.48 -7.90
CA LEU A 82 1.18 1.83 -9.11
C LEU A 82 0.82 2.82 -10.22
N ILE A 83 1.33 4.05 -10.14
CA ILE A 83 0.93 5.06 -11.11
C ILE A 83 1.85 5.06 -12.32
N ASP A 84 1.29 5.50 -13.46
CA ASP A 84 2.04 5.50 -14.71
C ASP A 84 2.94 6.71 -14.87
N ASP A 85 2.64 7.81 -14.22
CA ASP A 85 3.40 9.04 -14.36
C ASP A 85 4.71 8.90 -13.58
N ALA A 86 5.82 8.81 -14.26
CA ALA A 86 7.11 8.57 -13.63
C ALA A 86 7.53 9.70 -12.69
N GLU A 87 7.19 10.94 -13.05
CA GLU A 87 7.57 12.07 -12.22
C GLU A 87 6.78 12.06 -10.91
N ALA A 88 5.48 11.85 -11.01
CA ALA A 88 4.64 11.77 -9.82
C ALA A 88 5.04 10.57 -8.95
N ALA A 89 5.35 9.45 -9.59
CA ALA A 89 5.78 8.25 -8.86
C ALA A 89 7.07 8.53 -8.09
N TYR A 90 8.01 9.22 -8.71
CA TYR A 90 9.27 9.53 -8.07
C TYR A 90 9.06 10.38 -6.82
N GLU A 91 8.19 11.39 -6.90
CA GLU A 91 7.93 12.26 -5.76
C GLU A 91 7.27 11.50 -4.62
N ILE A 92 6.38 10.57 -4.94
CA ILE A 92 5.72 9.77 -3.92
C ILE A 92 6.70 8.84 -3.23
N VAL A 93 7.53 8.17 -4.01
CA VAL A 93 8.53 7.26 -3.45
C VAL A 93 9.49 8.03 -2.54
N LYS A 94 9.96 9.17 -3.00
CA LYS A 94 10.87 9.98 -2.24
C LYS A 94 10.26 10.43 -0.92
N ALA A 95 9.01 10.89 -0.96
CA ALA A 95 8.32 11.34 0.25
C ALA A 95 8.09 10.18 1.22
N ALA A 96 7.72 9.01 0.72
CA ALA A 96 7.47 7.86 1.56
C ALA A 96 8.74 7.40 2.26
N LEU A 97 9.86 7.38 1.54
CA LEU A 97 11.14 7.00 2.14
C LEU A 97 11.57 7.98 3.21
N LYS A 98 11.32 9.27 3.00
CA LYS A 98 11.63 10.27 4.01
C LYS A 98 10.83 10.07 5.27
N LYS A 99 9.65 9.50 5.16
CA LYS A 99 8.81 9.26 6.33
C LYS A 99 9.08 7.90 6.96
N GLY A 100 10.08 7.18 6.47
CA GLY A 100 10.44 5.90 7.05
C GLY A 100 9.56 4.74 6.64
N LYS A 101 8.76 4.90 5.59
CA LYS A 101 7.89 3.83 5.15
C LYS A 101 8.59 2.96 4.12
N ALA A 102 8.24 1.69 4.09
CA ALA A 102 8.73 0.81 3.03
C ALA A 102 7.99 1.13 1.74
N VAL A 103 8.62 0.93 0.62
CA VAL A 103 8.04 1.27 -0.67
C VAL A 103 8.16 0.10 -1.64
N VAL A 104 7.06 -0.20 -2.31
CA VAL A 104 7.04 -1.16 -3.41
C VAL A 104 6.56 -0.40 -4.62
N SER A 105 7.32 -0.41 -5.69
CA SER A 105 6.95 0.29 -6.90
C SER A 105 6.76 -0.70 -8.04
N ALA A 106 5.63 -0.57 -8.72
CA ALA A 106 5.35 -1.39 -9.89
C ALA A 106 5.67 -0.64 -11.17
N ASN A 107 6.20 0.56 -11.06
CA ASN A 107 6.54 1.36 -12.21
C ASN A 107 7.78 0.78 -12.89
N LYS A 108 7.68 0.48 -14.15
CA LYS A 108 8.77 -0.16 -14.86
C LYS A 108 9.62 0.79 -15.67
N LYS A 109 9.40 2.04 -15.62
CA LYS A 109 10.18 3.00 -16.41
C LYS A 109 11.28 3.66 -15.66
#